data_4a7ceb3cd899298cb83b63ced93eef2b
#
_entry.id   4a7ceb3cd899298cb83b63ced93eef2b
#
_cell.length_a   1.000
_cell.length_b   1.000
_cell.length_c   1.000
_cell.angle_alpha   90.00
_cell.angle_beta   90.00
_cell.angle_gamma   90.00
#
_symmetry.space_group_name_H-M   'P 1'
#
loop_
_entity.id
_entity.type
_entity.pdbx_description
1 polymer ?
#
loop_
_entity_poly.entity_id
_entity_poly.type
_entity_poly.pdbx_seq_one_letter_code
_entity_poly.pdbx_strand_id
1 'polypeptide(L)'
;MLIGQIEIRSMKIIDLHCYPNTEPWIKSQGPYVEALAKYWNRAWTAKSEAEVIADLNQAGVEAMLVAFDIETITGAPPCTNEYVAKMRDDHPGVIRQAWAAVDPLKGERAIADAKKAIRDLKLFGFHFHPIMGHFSVDERKFYPLWETINELKVPVMIDVGTTGMGAGMPGGLGAVIRHAHPAAIDQLAADFPDLKIVAAHPGWPWTDEMLAVALHKGNVSWELSGWAPKYFPDAIKRDIKGRLKDKIMFGSDYPSIPYDRIFKEWNELGYSDELMEKIFHGNAERILGLEVQSSCS
;
A
#
# COMPACT_ATOMS: atom_id res chain seq x y z
N MET A 1 13.55 28.29 -21.20
CA MET A 1 13.07 28.70 -19.89
C MET A 1 12.91 27.42 -19.08
N LEU A 2 13.77 27.18 -18.11
CA LEU A 2 13.53 26.15 -17.09
C LEU A 2 12.39 26.68 -16.25
N ILE A 3 11.18 26.18 -16.47
CA ILE A 3 10.06 26.36 -15.55
C ILE A 3 10.54 25.70 -14.25
N GLY A 4 10.65 26.47 -13.18
CA GLY A 4 11.10 25.97 -11.89
C GLY A 4 10.21 24.81 -11.50
N GLN A 5 10.78 23.60 -11.40
CA GLN A 5 10.09 22.45 -10.82
C GLN A 5 9.91 22.74 -9.33
N ILE A 6 8.68 22.61 -8.84
CA ILE A 6 8.41 22.63 -7.39
C ILE A 6 9.24 21.48 -6.77
N GLU A 7 9.99 21.80 -5.74
CA GLU A 7 10.64 20.75 -4.94
C GLU A 7 9.54 19.94 -4.26
N ILE A 8 9.48 18.61 -4.49
CA ILE A 8 8.42 17.73 -3.94
C ILE A 8 8.20 17.99 -2.45
N ARG A 9 9.27 18.25 -1.68
CA ARG A 9 9.18 18.54 -0.26
C ARG A 9 8.45 19.83 0.12
N SER A 10 8.18 20.70 -0.83
CA SER A 10 7.40 21.94 -0.58
C SER A 10 5.90 21.74 -0.77
N MET A 11 5.48 20.59 -1.31
CA MET A 11 4.06 20.24 -1.44
C MET A 11 3.58 19.32 -0.32
N LYS A 12 2.28 19.20 -0.15
CA LYS A 12 1.69 18.18 0.70
C LYS A 12 1.97 16.80 0.11
N ILE A 13 2.31 15.82 0.98
CA ILE A 13 2.58 14.45 0.57
C ILE A 13 1.78 13.51 1.47
N ILE A 14 0.90 12.71 0.88
CA ILE A 14 0.22 11.60 1.55
C ILE A 14 0.87 10.32 1.05
N ASP A 15 1.56 9.61 1.94
CA ASP A 15 2.15 8.32 1.65
C ASP A 15 1.15 7.22 2.01
N LEU A 16 0.53 6.62 1.00
CA LEU A 16 -0.53 5.62 1.20
C LEU A 16 0.00 4.27 1.67
N HIS A 17 1.30 3.98 1.48
CA HIS A 17 1.86 2.66 1.74
C HIS A 17 3.14 2.77 2.56
N CYS A 18 2.97 2.77 3.87
CA CYS A 18 4.07 2.95 4.83
C CYS A 18 3.98 1.91 5.93
N TYR A 19 5.00 1.06 6.05
CA TYR A 19 5.07 0.10 7.15
C TYR A 19 5.69 0.72 8.40
N PRO A 20 5.30 0.27 9.60
CA PRO A 20 5.86 0.79 10.85
C PRO A 20 7.37 0.56 11.01
N ASN A 21 7.94 -0.44 10.33
CA ASN A 21 9.34 -0.85 10.42
C ASN A 21 9.85 -1.05 11.86
N THR A 22 8.95 -1.36 12.79
CA THR A 22 9.25 -1.64 14.20
C THR A 22 9.35 -3.15 14.45
N GLU A 23 9.77 -3.54 15.65
CA GLU A 23 9.91 -4.96 16.00
C GLU A 23 8.63 -5.78 15.79
N PRO A 24 7.40 -5.31 16.14
CA PRO A 24 6.17 -6.03 15.85
C PRO A 24 5.97 -6.29 14.35
N TRP A 25 6.27 -5.30 13.50
CA TRP A 25 6.14 -5.47 12.06
C TRP A 25 7.20 -6.43 11.50
N ILE A 26 8.46 -6.33 11.91
CA ILE A 26 9.52 -7.26 11.49
C ILE A 26 9.16 -8.69 11.85
N LYS A 27 8.69 -8.93 13.09
CA LYS A 27 8.28 -10.26 13.55
C LYS A 27 7.12 -10.82 12.74
N SER A 28 6.16 -9.99 12.35
CA SER A 28 4.97 -10.45 11.60
C SER A 28 5.29 -10.99 10.20
N GLN A 29 6.46 -10.65 9.64
CA GLN A 29 6.91 -11.16 8.35
C GLN A 29 7.40 -12.62 8.41
N GLY A 30 7.65 -13.16 9.60
CA GLY A 30 8.17 -14.52 9.78
C GLY A 30 9.46 -14.75 8.97
N PRO A 31 9.60 -15.88 8.25
CA PRO A 31 10.82 -16.24 7.53
C PRO A 31 11.09 -15.34 6.30
N TYR A 32 10.12 -14.54 5.88
CA TYR A 32 10.27 -13.69 4.68
C TYR A 32 11.28 -12.56 4.89
N VAL A 33 11.44 -12.05 6.13
CA VAL A 33 12.43 -11.00 6.43
C VAL A 33 13.86 -11.46 6.15
N GLU A 34 14.20 -12.67 6.62
CA GLU A 34 15.55 -13.23 6.38
C GLU A 34 15.78 -13.49 4.89
N ALA A 35 14.77 -14.02 4.19
CA ALA A 35 14.82 -14.25 2.76
C ALA A 35 15.06 -12.94 1.99
N LEU A 36 14.33 -11.88 2.34
CA LEU A 36 14.46 -10.57 1.73
C LEU A 36 15.82 -9.94 2.00
N ALA A 37 16.31 -10.02 3.24
CA ALA A 37 17.62 -9.53 3.63
C ALA A 37 18.74 -10.20 2.81
N LYS A 38 18.63 -11.50 2.61
CA LYS A 38 19.55 -12.27 1.77
C LYS A 38 19.46 -11.89 0.30
N TYR A 39 18.25 -11.77 -0.25
CA TYR A 39 18.03 -11.46 -1.67
C TYR A 39 18.56 -10.07 -2.03
N TRP A 40 18.34 -9.06 -1.15
CA TRP A 40 18.82 -7.71 -1.39
C TRP A 40 20.20 -7.42 -0.81
N ASN A 41 20.85 -8.42 -0.22
CA ASN A 41 22.15 -8.27 0.47
C ASN A 41 22.14 -7.07 1.44
N ARG A 42 21.08 -6.93 2.21
CA ARG A 42 20.84 -5.82 3.13
C ARG A 42 20.18 -6.34 4.39
N ALA A 43 20.76 -6.04 5.56
CA ALA A 43 20.11 -6.33 6.83
C ALA A 43 18.81 -5.52 6.95
N TRP A 44 17.76 -6.17 7.41
CA TRP A 44 16.48 -5.54 7.70
C TRP A 44 16.32 -5.47 9.21
N THR A 45 16.54 -4.29 9.78
CA THR A 45 16.54 -4.09 11.23
C THR A 45 15.34 -3.24 11.65
N ALA A 46 14.72 -3.66 12.76
CA ALA A 46 13.66 -2.86 13.36
C ALA A 46 14.21 -1.52 13.87
N LYS A 47 13.39 -0.49 13.76
CA LYS A 47 13.57 0.81 14.38
C LYS A 47 12.67 0.94 15.61
N SER A 48 13.00 1.85 16.50
CA SER A 48 12.05 2.33 17.51
C SER A 48 10.95 3.18 16.85
N GLU A 49 9.79 3.31 17.49
CA GLU A 49 8.72 4.19 16.99
C GLU A 49 9.23 5.63 16.79
N ALA A 50 10.03 6.14 17.73
CA ALA A 50 10.60 7.49 17.64
C ALA A 50 11.50 7.68 16.39
N GLU A 51 12.29 6.67 16.02
CA GLU A 51 13.11 6.72 14.81
C GLU A 51 12.25 6.69 13.54
N VAL A 52 11.18 5.89 13.53
CA VAL A 52 10.24 5.87 12.40
C VAL A 52 9.57 7.24 12.24
N ILE A 53 9.07 7.82 13.31
CA ILE A 53 8.46 9.15 13.30
C ILE A 53 9.46 10.22 12.85
N ALA A 54 10.71 10.13 13.28
CA ALA A 54 11.77 11.05 12.83
C ALA A 54 12.01 10.94 11.32
N ASP A 55 12.06 9.72 10.77
CA ASP A 55 12.21 9.51 9.32
C ASP A 55 11.04 10.13 8.52
N LEU A 56 9.79 9.91 8.97
CA LEU A 56 8.60 10.44 8.30
C LEU A 56 8.56 11.98 8.36
N ASN A 57 8.87 12.56 9.51
CA ASN A 57 8.99 14.01 9.68
C ASN A 57 10.09 14.60 8.78
N GLN A 58 11.25 13.95 8.72
CA GLN A 58 12.34 14.39 7.86
C GLN A 58 11.96 14.32 6.38
N ALA A 59 11.17 13.32 6.00
CA ALA A 59 10.64 13.21 4.64
C ALA A 59 9.53 14.24 4.34
N GLY A 60 8.87 14.78 5.35
CA GLY A 60 7.76 15.73 5.20
C GLY A 60 6.48 15.04 4.69
N VAL A 61 6.23 13.80 5.07
CA VAL A 61 5.09 13.00 4.62
C VAL A 61 4.04 12.84 5.71
N GLU A 62 2.78 12.82 5.33
CA GLU A 62 1.67 12.32 6.14
C GLU A 62 1.46 10.84 5.80
N ALA A 63 1.91 9.94 6.67
CA ALA A 63 1.91 8.51 6.39
C ALA A 63 0.58 7.83 6.72
N MET A 64 0.21 6.86 5.91
CA MET A 64 -0.81 5.86 6.22
C MET A 64 -0.11 4.55 6.57
N LEU A 65 -0.11 4.19 7.86
CA LEU A 65 0.55 2.97 8.32
C LEU A 65 -0.21 1.72 7.90
N VAL A 66 0.52 0.65 7.65
CA VAL A 66 -0.03 -0.65 7.28
C VAL A 66 0.16 -1.65 8.42
N ALA A 67 -0.93 -2.19 8.98
CA ALA A 67 -0.91 -3.39 9.81
C ALA A 67 -0.61 -4.62 8.95
N PHE A 68 -0.18 -5.73 9.57
CA PHE A 68 0.17 -6.92 8.80
C PHE A 68 -0.20 -8.22 9.55
N ASP A 69 -0.95 -9.11 8.89
CA ASP A 69 -1.39 -10.39 9.45
C ASP A 69 -1.33 -11.50 8.39
N ILE A 70 -0.36 -12.38 8.52
CA ILE A 70 -0.18 -13.62 7.75
C ILE A 70 0.10 -14.80 8.70
N GLU A 71 -0.44 -14.72 9.92
CA GLU A 71 -0.17 -15.69 10.98
C GLU A 71 -0.47 -17.12 10.56
N THR A 72 -1.54 -17.35 9.80
CA THR A 72 -1.91 -18.70 9.33
C THR A 72 -0.82 -19.33 8.46
N ILE A 73 -0.08 -18.51 7.71
CA ILE A 73 0.98 -18.98 6.81
C ILE A 73 2.32 -19.15 7.53
N THR A 74 2.67 -18.21 8.39
CA THR A 74 4.01 -18.15 8.99
C THR A 74 4.08 -18.66 10.41
N GLY A 75 2.94 -18.70 11.13
CA GLY A 75 2.89 -18.91 12.58
C GLY A 75 3.44 -17.75 13.40
N ALA A 76 3.88 -16.65 12.73
CA ALA A 76 4.39 -15.47 13.40
C ALA A 76 3.24 -14.57 13.90
N PRO A 77 3.39 -13.89 15.05
CA PRO A 77 2.36 -12.99 15.55
C PRO A 77 2.17 -11.80 14.59
N PRO A 78 0.93 -11.32 14.41
CA PRO A 78 0.68 -10.19 13.52
C PRO A 78 1.25 -8.87 14.06
N CYS A 79 1.56 -7.93 13.16
CA CYS A 79 1.61 -6.52 13.47
C CYS A 79 0.18 -6.01 13.58
N THR A 80 -0.34 -5.89 14.79
CA THR A 80 -1.78 -5.81 15.06
C THR A 80 -2.43 -4.50 14.63
N ASN A 81 -3.73 -4.54 14.41
CA ASN A 81 -4.56 -3.38 14.13
C ASN A 81 -4.53 -2.38 15.31
N GLU A 82 -4.53 -2.88 16.54
CA GLU A 82 -4.42 -2.06 17.76
C GLU A 82 -3.09 -1.31 17.82
N TYR A 83 -1.99 -1.96 17.39
CA TYR A 83 -0.67 -1.35 17.38
C TYR A 83 -0.60 -0.15 16.43
N VAL A 84 -1.02 -0.32 15.17
CA VAL A 84 -1.01 0.80 14.21
C VAL A 84 -2.03 1.88 14.55
N ALA A 85 -3.18 1.51 15.15
CA ALA A 85 -4.15 2.48 15.66
C ALA A 85 -3.53 3.34 16.77
N LYS A 86 -2.82 2.70 17.72
CA LYS A 86 -2.11 3.42 18.78
C LYS A 86 -1.05 4.36 18.22
N MET A 87 -0.22 3.89 17.29
CA MET A 87 0.81 4.75 16.66
C MET A 87 0.17 5.96 15.97
N ARG A 88 -0.97 5.78 15.28
CA ARG A 88 -1.72 6.89 14.68
C ARG A 88 -2.18 7.90 15.74
N ASP A 89 -2.75 7.42 16.81
CA ASP A 89 -3.33 8.28 17.87
C ASP A 89 -2.24 9.01 18.65
N ASP A 90 -1.07 8.39 18.83
CA ASP A 90 0.07 8.99 19.54
C ASP A 90 0.83 10.03 18.68
N HIS A 91 0.71 9.97 17.35
CA HIS A 91 1.50 10.83 16.44
C HIS A 91 0.61 11.55 15.40
N PRO A 92 -0.40 12.33 15.85
CA PRO A 92 -1.25 13.10 14.95
C PRO A 92 -0.42 14.12 14.14
N GLY A 93 -0.73 14.26 12.86
CA GLY A 93 -0.01 15.16 11.95
C GLY A 93 1.21 14.52 11.25
N VAL A 94 1.71 13.38 11.73
CA VAL A 94 2.72 12.57 11.04
C VAL A 94 2.06 11.31 10.49
N ILE A 95 1.30 10.62 11.31
CA ILE A 95 0.49 9.48 10.89
C ILE A 95 -0.93 9.97 10.66
N ARG A 96 -1.32 10.03 9.39
CA ARG A 96 -2.63 10.53 8.99
C ARG A 96 -3.73 9.54 9.31
N GLN A 97 -3.48 8.26 9.00
CA GLN A 97 -4.40 7.15 9.20
C GLN A 97 -3.63 5.81 9.12
N ALA A 98 -4.35 4.69 9.26
CA ALA A 98 -3.77 3.37 9.10
C ALA A 98 -4.73 2.41 8.40
N TRP A 99 -4.14 1.53 7.59
CA TRP A 99 -4.79 0.37 6.99
C TRP A 99 -4.80 -0.78 7.99
N ALA A 100 -5.95 -1.39 8.16
CA ALA A 100 -6.08 -2.63 8.90
C ALA A 100 -5.54 -3.81 8.09
N ALA A 101 -5.12 -4.85 8.80
CA ALA A 101 -4.89 -6.17 8.24
C ALA A 101 -5.81 -7.18 8.89
N VAL A 102 -6.27 -8.13 8.09
CA VAL A 102 -6.92 -9.36 8.54
C VAL A 102 -6.40 -10.52 7.69
N ASP A 103 -6.19 -11.66 8.29
CA ASP A 103 -5.80 -12.87 7.56
C ASP A 103 -7.07 -13.57 7.04
N PRO A 104 -7.34 -13.58 5.71
CA PRO A 104 -8.56 -14.15 5.16
C PRO A 104 -8.72 -15.64 5.44
N LEU A 105 -7.61 -16.34 5.69
CA LEU A 105 -7.62 -17.77 5.98
C LEU A 105 -8.21 -18.09 7.37
N LYS A 106 -8.38 -17.08 8.24
CA LYS A 106 -9.03 -17.22 9.55
C LYS A 106 -10.56 -17.25 9.47
N GLY A 107 -11.15 -17.13 8.27
CA GLY A 107 -12.60 -17.27 8.03
C GLY A 107 -13.46 -16.30 8.85
N GLU A 108 -14.40 -16.81 9.65
CA GLU A 108 -15.32 -15.97 10.45
C GLU A 108 -14.59 -15.06 11.43
N ARG A 109 -13.43 -15.46 11.91
CA ARG A 109 -12.60 -14.59 12.77
C ARG A 109 -12.10 -13.38 12.00
N ALA A 110 -11.65 -13.53 10.73
CA ALA A 110 -11.26 -12.42 9.89
C ALA A 110 -12.40 -11.40 9.71
N ILE A 111 -13.65 -11.89 9.56
CA ILE A 111 -14.84 -11.04 9.46
C ILE A 111 -15.09 -10.26 10.77
N ALA A 112 -14.96 -10.92 11.91
CA ALA A 112 -15.13 -10.27 13.22
C ALA A 112 -14.04 -9.22 13.46
N ASP A 113 -12.78 -9.55 13.15
CA ASP A 113 -11.62 -8.66 13.28
C ASP A 113 -11.74 -7.47 12.32
N ALA A 114 -12.28 -7.66 11.10
CA ALA A 114 -12.55 -6.59 10.17
C ALA A 114 -13.57 -5.58 10.72
N LYS A 115 -14.68 -6.06 11.28
CA LYS A 115 -15.69 -5.20 11.91
C LYS A 115 -15.10 -4.41 13.07
N LYS A 116 -14.30 -5.04 13.93
CA LYS A 116 -13.61 -4.40 15.05
C LYS A 116 -12.64 -3.32 14.58
N ALA A 117 -11.80 -3.62 13.57
CA ALA A 117 -10.82 -2.69 13.03
C ALA A 117 -11.44 -1.35 12.61
N ILE A 118 -12.61 -1.38 11.97
CA ILE A 118 -13.27 -0.16 11.48
C ILE A 118 -14.15 0.47 12.56
N ARG A 119 -14.96 -0.32 13.27
CA ARG A 119 -15.94 0.23 14.21
C ARG A 119 -15.33 0.72 15.51
N ASP A 120 -14.36 -0.04 16.03
CA ASP A 120 -13.79 0.23 17.36
C ASP A 120 -12.47 1.01 17.25
N LEU A 121 -11.55 0.55 16.37
CA LEU A 121 -10.23 1.16 16.20
C LEU A 121 -10.22 2.33 15.21
N LYS A 122 -11.31 2.57 14.47
CA LYS A 122 -11.43 3.67 13.49
C LYS A 122 -10.33 3.66 12.43
N LEU A 123 -9.87 2.47 12.04
CA LEU A 123 -8.93 2.33 10.93
C LEU A 123 -9.60 2.67 9.61
N PHE A 124 -8.80 3.07 8.63
CA PHE A 124 -9.28 3.70 7.41
C PHE A 124 -9.88 2.70 6.40
N GLY A 125 -9.28 1.55 6.27
CA GLY A 125 -9.62 0.50 5.32
C GLY A 125 -8.71 -0.70 5.53
N PHE A 126 -8.53 -1.54 4.52
CA PHE A 126 -7.74 -2.77 4.66
C PHE A 126 -6.61 -2.82 3.64
N HIS A 127 -5.48 -3.39 4.05
CA HIS A 127 -4.40 -3.79 3.17
C HIS A 127 -4.32 -5.32 3.08
N PHE A 128 -4.10 -5.82 1.86
CA PHE A 128 -3.92 -7.25 1.59
C PHE A 128 -2.69 -7.50 0.73
N HIS A 129 -1.87 -8.47 1.15
CA HIS A 129 -0.73 -8.96 0.38
C HIS A 129 -0.98 -10.41 -0.08
N PRO A 130 -1.61 -10.63 -1.26
CA PRO A 130 -2.08 -11.96 -1.68
C PRO A 130 -0.99 -13.01 -1.79
N ILE A 131 0.23 -12.62 -2.23
CA ILE A 131 1.36 -13.56 -2.37
C ILE A 131 1.79 -14.09 -1.01
N MET A 132 2.02 -13.21 -0.03
CA MET A 132 2.45 -13.62 1.31
C MET A 132 1.33 -14.30 2.11
N GLY A 133 0.09 -13.89 1.90
CA GLY A 133 -1.10 -14.48 2.50
C GLY A 133 -1.56 -15.78 1.84
N HIS A 134 -0.89 -16.20 0.76
CA HIS A 134 -1.19 -17.42 -0.01
C HIS A 134 -2.65 -17.53 -0.47
N PHE A 135 -3.25 -16.44 -0.92
CA PHE A 135 -4.64 -16.42 -1.40
C PHE A 135 -4.79 -15.53 -2.64
N SER A 136 -5.81 -15.79 -3.45
CA SER A 136 -6.23 -14.87 -4.51
C SER A 136 -7.51 -14.16 -4.10
N VAL A 137 -7.61 -12.87 -4.37
CA VAL A 137 -8.76 -12.04 -3.93
C VAL A 137 -10.08 -12.42 -4.60
N ASP A 138 -10.05 -13.10 -5.74
CA ASP A 138 -11.20 -13.57 -6.49
C ASP A 138 -11.68 -14.97 -6.09
N GLU A 139 -11.04 -15.62 -5.10
CA GLU A 139 -11.51 -16.91 -4.60
C GLU A 139 -12.84 -16.77 -3.85
N ARG A 140 -13.87 -17.45 -4.31
CA ARG A 140 -15.26 -17.34 -3.78
C ARG A 140 -15.37 -17.58 -2.27
N LYS A 141 -14.46 -18.39 -1.69
CA LYS A 141 -14.47 -18.66 -0.23
C LYS A 141 -14.21 -17.40 0.61
N PHE A 142 -13.61 -16.34 0.03
CA PHE A 142 -13.33 -15.08 0.73
C PHE A 142 -14.42 -14.03 0.51
N TYR A 143 -15.44 -14.31 -0.31
CA TYR A 143 -16.50 -13.34 -0.61
C TYR A 143 -17.26 -12.87 0.62
N PRO A 144 -17.56 -13.68 1.66
CA PRO A 144 -18.16 -13.17 2.89
C PRO A 144 -17.33 -12.06 3.59
N LEU A 145 -15.99 -12.10 3.45
CA LEU A 145 -15.13 -11.02 3.92
C LEU A 145 -15.27 -9.77 3.05
N TRP A 146 -15.27 -9.91 1.72
CA TRP A 146 -15.44 -8.79 0.78
C TRP A 146 -16.82 -8.14 0.92
N GLU A 147 -17.88 -8.92 1.10
CA GLU A 147 -19.23 -8.43 1.41
C GLU A 147 -19.21 -7.58 2.68
N THR A 148 -18.59 -8.08 3.75
CA THR A 148 -18.45 -7.34 5.00
C THR A 148 -17.68 -6.03 4.83
N ILE A 149 -16.56 -6.03 4.12
CA ILE A 149 -15.76 -4.82 3.87
C ILE A 149 -16.54 -3.82 3.03
N ASN A 150 -17.26 -4.28 2.01
CA ASN A 150 -18.12 -3.44 1.18
C ASN A 150 -19.28 -2.82 1.98
N GLU A 151 -19.90 -3.58 2.90
CA GLU A 151 -20.92 -3.06 3.83
C GLU A 151 -20.36 -2.01 4.81
N LEU A 152 -19.09 -2.15 5.22
CA LEU A 152 -18.40 -1.17 6.05
C LEU A 152 -18.08 0.13 5.29
N LYS A 153 -18.21 0.14 3.95
CA LYS A 153 -17.96 1.28 3.06
C LYS A 153 -16.56 1.87 3.18
N VAL A 154 -15.57 1.01 3.37
CA VAL A 154 -14.16 1.39 3.47
C VAL A 154 -13.37 0.88 2.27
N PRO A 155 -12.27 1.55 1.88
CA PRO A 155 -11.45 1.10 0.76
C PRO A 155 -10.59 -0.12 1.13
N VAL A 156 -10.09 -0.78 0.09
CA VAL A 156 -9.05 -1.80 0.20
C VAL A 156 -7.85 -1.42 -0.65
N MET A 157 -6.65 -1.71 -0.14
CA MET A 157 -5.39 -1.67 -0.89
C MET A 157 -4.89 -3.10 -1.06
N ILE A 158 -4.53 -3.48 -2.29
CA ILE A 158 -4.17 -4.87 -2.63
C ILE A 158 -2.90 -4.86 -3.45
N ASP A 159 -1.89 -5.58 -3.01
CA ASP A 159 -0.62 -5.70 -3.73
C ASP A 159 -0.79 -6.49 -5.02
N VAL A 160 -0.23 -5.97 -6.11
CA VAL A 160 -0.26 -6.58 -7.44
C VAL A 160 1.14 -6.78 -8.02
N GLY A 161 1.30 -7.83 -8.82
CA GLY A 161 2.57 -8.17 -9.44
C GLY A 161 3.46 -9.02 -8.53
N THR A 162 4.76 -9.01 -8.81
CA THR A 162 5.74 -9.79 -8.04
C THR A 162 6.13 -9.09 -6.74
N THR A 163 6.75 -9.84 -5.85
CA THR A 163 7.29 -9.33 -4.58
C THR A 163 8.74 -9.80 -4.39
N GLY A 164 9.52 -9.03 -3.60
CA GLY A 164 10.82 -9.46 -3.12
C GLY A 164 10.73 -10.52 -2.00
N MET A 165 9.56 -10.66 -1.38
CA MET A 165 9.36 -11.60 -0.27
C MET A 165 9.41 -13.04 -0.76
N GLY A 166 10.31 -13.84 -0.18
CA GLY A 166 10.57 -15.22 -0.64
C GLY A 166 11.43 -15.33 -1.90
N ALA A 167 11.80 -14.21 -2.55
CA ALA A 167 12.65 -14.23 -3.76
C ALA A 167 14.01 -14.90 -3.51
N GLY A 168 14.46 -15.70 -4.47
CA GLY A 168 15.73 -16.46 -4.36
C GLY A 168 15.68 -17.68 -3.42
N MET A 169 14.59 -17.92 -2.72
CA MET A 169 14.42 -19.09 -1.86
C MET A 169 13.79 -20.25 -2.64
N PRO A 170 14.12 -21.52 -2.28
CA PRO A 170 13.49 -22.69 -2.89
C PRO A 170 11.96 -22.59 -2.77
N GLY A 171 11.26 -22.67 -3.92
CA GLY A 171 9.81 -22.54 -3.98
C GLY A 171 9.25 -21.21 -3.47
N GLY A 172 10.09 -20.16 -3.32
CA GLY A 172 9.67 -18.85 -2.82
C GLY A 172 9.10 -18.90 -1.40
N LEU A 173 9.48 -19.89 -0.57
CA LEU A 173 8.86 -20.18 0.74
C LEU A 173 7.36 -20.49 0.64
N GLY A 174 6.91 -21.08 -0.47
CA GLY A 174 5.50 -21.38 -0.73
C GLY A 174 4.69 -20.23 -1.36
N ALA A 175 5.29 -19.05 -1.49
CA ALA A 175 4.66 -17.91 -2.14
C ALA A 175 4.38 -18.17 -3.63
N VAL A 176 3.17 -17.87 -4.09
CA VAL A 176 2.73 -18.09 -5.48
C VAL A 176 2.40 -16.75 -6.12
N ILE A 177 3.24 -16.29 -7.05
CA ILE A 177 3.17 -14.95 -7.66
C ILE A 177 1.79 -14.69 -8.30
N ARG A 178 1.17 -15.68 -8.96
CA ARG A 178 -0.14 -15.53 -9.61
C ARG A 178 -1.27 -15.07 -8.69
N HIS A 179 -1.12 -15.19 -7.36
CA HIS A 179 -2.13 -14.71 -6.43
C HIS A 179 -2.31 -13.18 -6.48
N ALA A 180 -1.29 -12.45 -6.94
CA ALA A 180 -1.33 -11.01 -7.15
C ALA A 180 -1.48 -10.64 -8.65
N HIS A 181 -2.07 -11.51 -9.47
CA HIS A 181 -2.36 -11.20 -10.87
C HIS A 181 -3.50 -10.17 -10.98
N PRO A 182 -3.37 -9.14 -11.83
CA PRO A 182 -4.40 -8.09 -11.98
C PRO A 182 -5.80 -8.59 -12.36
N ALA A 183 -5.90 -9.75 -13.03
CA ALA A 183 -7.18 -10.36 -13.34
C ALA A 183 -8.04 -10.67 -12.10
N ALA A 184 -7.42 -10.95 -10.95
CA ALA A 184 -8.13 -11.14 -9.69
C ALA A 184 -8.73 -9.83 -9.18
N ILE A 185 -8.03 -8.70 -9.36
CA ILE A 185 -8.55 -7.36 -9.07
C ILE A 185 -9.70 -7.01 -10.02
N ASP A 186 -9.57 -7.33 -11.32
CA ASP A 186 -10.62 -7.11 -12.32
C ASP A 186 -11.91 -7.81 -11.94
N GLN A 187 -11.81 -9.09 -11.51
CA GLN A 187 -12.98 -9.88 -11.08
C GLN A 187 -13.58 -9.31 -9.78
N LEU A 188 -12.76 -9.04 -8.78
CA LEU A 188 -13.23 -8.46 -7.51
C LEU A 188 -13.95 -7.13 -7.72
N ALA A 189 -13.37 -6.25 -8.55
CA ALA A 189 -13.94 -4.95 -8.86
C ALA A 189 -15.28 -5.05 -9.63
N ALA A 190 -15.45 -6.08 -10.44
CA ALA A 190 -16.70 -6.35 -11.16
C ALA A 190 -17.80 -6.88 -10.23
N ASP A 191 -17.44 -7.74 -9.29
CA ASP A 191 -18.38 -8.34 -8.35
C ASP A 191 -18.80 -7.37 -7.22
N PHE A 192 -17.92 -6.40 -6.88
CA PHE A 192 -18.15 -5.37 -5.86
C PHE A 192 -17.96 -3.95 -6.43
N PRO A 193 -18.90 -3.45 -7.23
CA PRO A 193 -18.74 -2.17 -7.96
C PRO A 193 -18.67 -0.94 -7.05
N ASP A 194 -19.16 -1.03 -5.81
CA ASP A 194 -19.11 0.05 -4.82
C ASP A 194 -17.83 0.02 -3.98
N LEU A 195 -17.07 -1.08 -4.01
CA LEU A 195 -15.83 -1.23 -3.28
C LEU A 195 -14.72 -0.41 -3.95
N LYS A 196 -14.15 0.55 -3.23
CA LYS A 196 -12.97 1.31 -3.68
C LYS A 196 -11.73 0.44 -3.53
N ILE A 197 -11.06 0.16 -4.64
CA ILE A 197 -9.86 -0.67 -4.67
C ILE A 197 -8.66 0.18 -5.08
N VAL A 198 -7.59 0.14 -4.30
CA VAL A 198 -6.28 0.68 -4.63
C VAL A 198 -5.37 -0.50 -4.96
N ALA A 199 -4.99 -0.68 -6.21
CA ALA A 199 -3.94 -1.62 -6.56
C ALA A 199 -2.59 -1.02 -6.14
N ALA A 200 -1.76 -1.76 -5.41
CA ALA A 200 -0.46 -1.29 -4.99
C ALA A 200 0.65 -1.87 -5.88
N HIS A 201 1.71 -1.08 -6.09
CA HIS A 201 2.88 -1.40 -6.91
C HIS A 201 2.64 -1.37 -8.44
N PRO A 202 3.72 -1.27 -9.27
CA PRO A 202 3.61 -1.24 -10.74
C PRO A 202 3.06 -2.51 -11.41
N GLY A 203 2.81 -3.57 -10.64
CA GLY A 203 2.20 -4.80 -11.17
C GLY A 203 3.10 -5.67 -12.05
N TRP A 204 4.43 -5.43 -12.05
CA TRP A 204 5.34 -6.23 -12.86
C TRP A 204 5.26 -7.74 -12.49
N PRO A 205 5.24 -8.69 -13.46
CA PRO A 205 5.41 -8.49 -14.91
C PRO A 205 4.12 -8.15 -15.67
N TRP A 206 2.96 -8.07 -15.03
CA TRP A 206 1.63 -7.85 -15.63
C TRP A 206 1.20 -6.38 -15.61
N THR A 207 2.15 -5.46 -15.83
CA THR A 207 1.87 -4.01 -15.78
C THR A 207 0.83 -3.57 -16.79
N ASP A 208 0.85 -4.12 -18.01
CA ASP A 208 -0.10 -3.75 -19.06
C ASP A 208 -1.52 -4.24 -18.73
N GLU A 209 -1.66 -5.41 -18.10
CA GLU A 209 -2.93 -5.92 -17.61
C GLU A 209 -3.46 -5.03 -16.46
N MET A 210 -2.58 -4.65 -15.50
CA MET A 210 -2.99 -3.74 -14.41
C MET A 210 -3.41 -2.38 -14.96
N LEU A 211 -2.70 -1.86 -15.97
CA LEU A 211 -3.07 -0.64 -16.65
C LEU A 211 -4.45 -0.76 -17.30
N ALA A 212 -4.72 -1.88 -17.97
CA ALA A 212 -6.03 -2.13 -18.58
C ALA A 212 -7.14 -2.17 -17.51
N VAL A 213 -6.92 -2.84 -16.38
CA VAL A 213 -7.86 -2.88 -15.26
C VAL A 213 -8.11 -1.49 -14.68
N ALA A 214 -7.06 -0.72 -14.40
CA ALA A 214 -7.19 0.63 -13.86
C ALA A 214 -7.93 1.59 -14.79
N LEU A 215 -7.80 1.41 -16.12
CA LEU A 215 -8.55 2.18 -17.11
C LEU A 215 -10.01 1.72 -17.24
N HIS A 216 -10.26 0.42 -17.15
CA HIS A 216 -11.58 -0.15 -17.38
C HIS A 216 -12.51 -0.02 -16.17
N LYS A 217 -12.00 -0.17 -14.94
CA LYS A 217 -12.78 -0.17 -13.71
C LYS A 217 -12.84 1.23 -13.07
N GLY A 218 -14.05 1.76 -12.91
CA GLY A 218 -14.27 3.06 -12.25
C GLY A 218 -13.86 3.09 -10.79
N ASN A 219 -14.02 1.96 -10.11
CA ASN A 219 -13.74 1.75 -8.69
C ASN A 219 -12.31 1.27 -8.38
N VAL A 220 -11.42 1.18 -9.38
CA VAL A 220 -10.01 0.83 -9.20
C VAL A 220 -9.13 2.06 -9.45
N SER A 221 -8.27 2.38 -8.51
CA SER A 221 -7.16 3.33 -8.59
C SER A 221 -5.83 2.61 -8.40
N TRP A 222 -4.70 3.29 -8.59
CA TRP A 222 -3.41 2.63 -8.64
C TRP A 222 -2.34 3.43 -7.90
N GLU A 223 -1.68 2.80 -6.96
CA GLU A 223 -0.58 3.35 -6.17
C GLU A 223 0.74 2.73 -6.62
N LEU A 224 1.83 3.50 -6.74
CA LEU A 224 3.06 3.07 -7.42
C LEU A 224 4.25 2.93 -6.45
N SER A 225 4.03 2.39 -5.27
CA SER A 225 5.11 2.10 -4.30
C SER A 225 5.96 0.88 -4.65
N GLY A 226 6.94 0.59 -3.81
CA GLY A 226 7.76 -0.63 -3.88
C GLY A 226 8.79 -0.66 -5.01
N TRP A 227 8.73 0.28 -5.95
CA TRP A 227 9.65 0.41 -7.08
C TRP A 227 10.22 1.83 -7.14
N ALA A 228 11.52 1.92 -7.37
CA ALA A 228 12.12 3.23 -7.62
C ALA A 228 11.63 3.79 -8.97
N PRO A 229 11.17 5.06 -9.04
CA PRO A 229 10.48 5.62 -10.20
C PRO A 229 11.20 5.49 -11.54
N LYS A 230 12.53 5.50 -11.54
CA LYS A 230 13.32 5.29 -12.77
C LYS A 230 13.05 3.93 -13.44
N TYR A 231 12.65 2.92 -12.66
CA TYR A 231 12.35 1.57 -13.14
C TYR A 231 10.88 1.36 -13.50
N PHE A 232 10.04 2.38 -13.37
CA PHE A 232 8.66 2.25 -13.83
C PHE A 232 8.63 1.86 -15.31
N PRO A 233 7.81 0.86 -15.68
CA PRO A 233 7.59 0.52 -17.08
C PRO A 233 7.15 1.74 -17.92
N ASP A 234 7.59 1.78 -19.19
CA ASP A 234 7.29 2.91 -20.09
C ASP A 234 5.78 3.13 -20.29
N ALA A 235 4.99 2.06 -20.23
CA ALA A 235 3.54 2.14 -20.27
C ALA A 235 2.98 3.00 -19.13
N ILE A 236 3.46 2.81 -17.90
CA ILE A 236 3.07 3.64 -16.75
C ILE A 236 3.50 5.10 -16.98
N LYS A 237 4.80 5.33 -17.30
CA LYS A 237 5.35 6.67 -17.50
C LYS A 237 4.58 7.47 -18.57
N ARG A 238 4.12 6.80 -19.62
CA ARG A 238 3.29 7.38 -20.67
C ARG A 238 1.88 7.72 -20.17
N ASP A 239 1.23 6.77 -19.51
CA ASP A 239 -0.20 6.88 -19.19
C ASP A 239 -0.47 7.73 -17.93
N ILE A 240 0.49 7.90 -17.04
CA ILE A 240 0.42 8.88 -15.93
C ILE A 240 0.10 10.29 -16.44
N LYS A 241 0.72 10.72 -17.55
CA LYS A 241 0.49 12.07 -18.13
C LYS A 241 -0.88 12.25 -18.77
N GLY A 242 -1.61 11.18 -19.00
CA GLY A 242 -2.85 11.19 -19.78
C GLY A 242 -3.99 10.46 -19.09
N ARG A 243 -4.17 9.21 -19.47
CA ARG A 243 -5.36 8.41 -19.11
C ARG A 243 -5.46 8.08 -17.62
N LEU A 244 -4.34 7.99 -16.91
CA LEU A 244 -4.27 7.63 -15.49
C LEU A 244 -4.02 8.82 -14.56
N LYS A 245 -3.89 10.06 -15.08
CA LYS A 245 -3.55 11.25 -14.30
C LYS A 245 -4.43 11.48 -13.06
N ASP A 246 -5.68 11.02 -13.11
CA ASP A 246 -6.66 11.19 -12.04
C ASP A 246 -6.87 9.91 -11.22
N LYS A 247 -6.02 8.89 -11.40
CA LYS A 247 -6.12 7.58 -10.70
C LYS A 247 -4.83 7.13 -10.02
N ILE A 248 -3.68 7.71 -10.40
CA ILE A 248 -2.39 7.36 -9.80
C ILE A 248 -2.23 8.08 -8.47
N MET A 249 -1.71 7.35 -7.48
CA MET A 249 -1.44 7.84 -6.14
C MET A 249 -0.01 7.51 -5.73
N PHE A 250 0.51 8.27 -4.77
CA PHE A 250 1.82 8.06 -4.20
C PHE A 250 1.78 7.10 -3.02
N GLY A 251 2.76 6.23 -2.96
CA GLY A 251 3.18 5.43 -1.82
C GLY A 251 4.67 5.15 -1.90
N SER A 252 5.32 4.92 -0.79
CA SER A 252 6.74 4.65 -0.72
C SER A 252 7.08 3.18 -0.59
N ASP A 253 6.22 2.40 0.04
CA ASP A 253 6.54 1.07 0.55
C ASP A 253 7.71 1.14 1.57
N TYR A 254 7.71 2.26 2.38
CA TYR A 254 8.71 2.43 3.44
C TYR A 254 8.77 1.19 4.33
N PRO A 255 9.95 0.67 4.65
CA PRO A 255 11.29 1.25 4.51
C PRO A 255 12.07 0.71 3.29
N SER A 256 11.41 0.19 2.28
CA SER A 256 12.04 -0.50 1.13
C SER A 256 13.02 0.40 0.38
N ILE A 257 12.62 1.64 0.10
CA ILE A 257 13.42 2.62 -0.63
C ILE A 257 13.49 3.93 0.18
N PRO A 258 14.67 4.55 0.34
CA PRO A 258 14.79 5.83 1.03
C PRO A 258 14.00 6.94 0.34
N TYR A 259 13.29 7.79 1.09
CA TYR A 259 12.48 8.90 0.55
C TYR A 259 13.27 9.86 -0.34
N ASP A 260 14.52 10.22 0.04
CA ASP A 260 15.37 11.09 -0.76
C ASP A 260 15.57 10.56 -2.18
N ARG A 261 15.76 9.25 -2.31
CA ARG A 261 15.88 8.59 -3.61
C ARG A 261 14.56 8.61 -4.36
N ILE A 262 13.45 8.28 -3.69
CA ILE A 262 12.12 8.27 -4.30
C ILE A 262 11.80 9.66 -4.86
N PHE A 263 11.91 10.70 -4.06
CA PHE A 263 11.59 12.07 -4.45
C PHE A 263 12.49 12.58 -5.58
N LYS A 264 13.81 12.30 -5.49
CA LYS A 264 14.74 12.63 -6.57
C LYS A 264 14.31 11.98 -7.89
N GLU A 265 14.02 10.68 -7.89
CA GLU A 265 13.68 9.94 -9.11
C GLU A 265 12.28 10.33 -9.64
N TRP A 266 11.31 10.71 -8.78
CA TRP A 266 10.04 11.30 -9.23
C TRP A 266 10.26 12.65 -9.93
N ASN A 267 11.09 13.53 -9.37
CA ASN A 267 11.46 14.80 -10.01
C ASN A 267 12.13 14.59 -11.38
N GLU A 268 12.99 13.57 -11.49
CA GLU A 268 13.67 13.24 -12.76
C GLU A 268 12.73 12.78 -13.87
N LEU A 269 11.50 12.34 -13.55
CA LEU A 269 10.47 12.01 -14.56
C LEU A 269 9.94 13.25 -15.31
N GLY A 270 10.13 14.44 -14.77
CA GLY A 270 9.82 15.71 -15.42
C GLY A 270 8.32 15.93 -15.67
N TYR A 271 7.47 15.49 -14.75
CA TYR A 271 6.03 15.78 -14.80
C TYR A 271 5.74 17.22 -14.37
N SER A 272 4.58 17.76 -14.76
CA SER A 272 4.16 19.08 -14.32
C SER A 272 3.81 19.10 -12.83
N ASP A 273 3.95 20.27 -12.19
CA ASP A 273 3.62 20.48 -10.79
C ASP A 273 2.17 20.08 -10.49
N GLU A 274 1.21 20.46 -11.35
CA GLU A 274 -0.20 20.06 -11.23
C GLU A 274 -0.37 18.53 -11.19
N LEU A 275 0.37 17.80 -12.02
CA LEU A 275 0.30 16.34 -12.06
C LEU A 275 0.95 15.74 -10.81
N MET A 276 2.05 16.31 -10.33
CA MET A 276 2.72 15.88 -9.10
C MET A 276 1.80 16.10 -7.88
N GLU A 277 1.13 17.23 -7.77
CA GLU A 277 0.13 17.49 -6.72
C GLU A 277 -1.00 16.44 -6.74
N LYS A 278 -1.51 16.11 -7.92
CA LYS A 278 -2.53 15.03 -8.03
C LYS A 278 -2.01 13.69 -7.51
N ILE A 279 -0.79 13.30 -7.89
CA ILE A 279 -0.20 12.01 -7.52
C ILE A 279 0.12 11.98 -6.03
N PHE A 280 0.76 13.03 -5.51
CA PHE A 280 1.28 13.02 -4.15
C PHE A 280 0.22 13.25 -3.05
N HIS A 281 -0.94 13.82 -3.38
CA HIS A 281 -2.05 13.94 -2.44
C HIS A 281 -3.44 14.03 -3.07
N GLY A 282 -3.62 14.82 -4.13
CA GLY A 282 -4.96 15.22 -4.61
C GLY A 282 -5.84 14.04 -5.04
N ASN A 283 -5.28 13.02 -5.70
CA ASN A 283 -6.05 11.84 -6.08
C ASN A 283 -6.45 11.01 -4.86
N ALA A 284 -5.56 10.84 -3.87
CA ALA A 284 -5.86 10.15 -2.63
C ALA A 284 -6.98 10.87 -1.85
N GLU A 285 -6.90 12.17 -1.72
CA GLU A 285 -7.95 12.98 -1.05
C GLU A 285 -9.30 12.82 -1.75
N ARG A 286 -9.34 12.99 -3.06
CA ARG A 286 -10.58 12.94 -3.84
C ARG A 286 -11.19 11.54 -3.90
N ILE A 287 -10.39 10.51 -4.17
CA ILE A 287 -10.90 9.15 -4.41
C ILE A 287 -11.23 8.46 -3.09
N LEU A 288 -10.34 8.59 -2.11
CA LEU A 288 -10.47 7.89 -0.84
C LEU A 288 -11.25 8.68 0.21
N GLY A 289 -11.50 9.98 -0.04
CA GLY A 289 -12.20 10.84 0.92
C GLY A 289 -11.34 11.14 2.15
N LEU A 290 -10.02 11.24 1.96
CA LEU A 290 -9.12 11.69 3.01
C LEU A 290 -9.35 13.19 3.20
N GLU A 291 -10.14 13.56 4.21
CA GLU A 291 -10.42 14.96 4.52
C GLU A 291 -9.13 15.70 4.87
N VAL A 292 -9.04 16.95 4.41
CA VAL A 292 -8.03 17.88 4.91
C VAL A 292 -8.26 18.03 6.40
N GLN A 293 -7.31 17.60 7.23
CA GLN A 293 -7.36 18.01 8.64
C GLN A 293 -7.35 19.53 8.63
N SER A 294 -8.51 20.12 8.90
CA SER A 294 -8.59 21.56 9.15
C SER A 294 -7.64 21.83 10.31
N SER A 295 -6.54 22.53 10.03
CA SER A 295 -5.69 23.08 11.07
C SER A 295 -6.59 23.92 11.98
N CYS A 296 -6.96 23.35 13.14
CA CYS A 296 -7.50 24.16 14.22
C CYS A 296 -6.42 25.18 14.59
N SER A 297 -6.65 26.40 14.09
CA SER A 297 -5.92 27.60 14.50
C SER A 297 -6.20 27.91 15.98
#